data_908eed42958a50ef9afe3618916f1a05
#
_entry.id   908eed42958a50ef9afe3618916f1a05
#
_cell.length_a   1.000
_cell.length_b   1.000
_cell.length_c   1.000
_cell.angle_alpha   90.00
_cell.angle_beta   90.00
_cell.angle_gamma   90.00
#
_symmetry.space_group_name_H-M   'P 1'
#
loop_
_entity.id
_entity.type
_entity.pdbx_description
1 polymer ?
#
loop_
_entity_poly.entity_id
_entity_poly.type
_entity_poly.pdbx_seq_one_letter_code
_entity_poly.pdbx_strand_id
1 'polypeptide(L)'
;MRTSDGVGMTTEWDAAAERAAGVEVKPVAGHIGAEITGVDLADDLDDAVVAAIRTAVLRWKVVFFRGQRLDHARHVAFARRFGEPVVLGKRGSASPPDFPEVETTADRLELGGRFGMEHEEWLQRRRHTLLRGWHCDHGARIDPPAATILRAETVPPYGGDTTWSNLAAAYAGLSAPVREFVDTLRAEHRLGVGYQPRPGDDAYLRHLLDHQVASVHPLVRVHPETGERVLYVNGYYVEQIVDVSRPESRALLEMLLEQAVRPEYTVRFRWEPGSVAFWDNRATIHLAPGDNAHLGLPRIMHRVMLTGDVPVGVDGRPSQPVIGTEPGRW
;
A
#
# COMPACT_ATOMS: atom_id res chain seq x y z
N MET A 1 34.83 -23.84 8.80
CA MET A 1 33.66 -24.58 9.24
C MET A 1 33.08 -23.81 10.44
N ARG A 2 32.19 -22.86 10.20
CA ARG A 2 31.43 -22.17 11.24
C ARG A 2 29.97 -22.24 10.80
N THR A 3 29.19 -22.84 11.65
CA THR A 3 27.75 -23.07 11.53
C THR A 3 27.01 -21.74 11.44
N SER A 4 26.26 -21.58 10.36
CA SER A 4 25.29 -20.50 10.18
C SER A 4 24.10 -20.78 11.09
N ASP A 5 23.96 -20.06 12.18
CA ASP A 5 22.71 -20.01 12.93
C ASP A 5 21.70 -19.21 12.12
N GLY A 6 20.96 -19.95 11.32
CA GLY A 6 19.80 -19.44 10.62
C GLY A 6 18.69 -19.14 11.61
N VAL A 7 18.29 -17.88 11.73
CA VAL A 7 17.01 -17.50 12.32
C VAL A 7 15.91 -17.94 11.36
N GLY A 8 15.60 -19.22 11.41
CA GLY A 8 14.45 -19.79 10.75
C GLY A 8 13.22 -19.60 11.60
N MET A 9 12.50 -18.50 11.47
CA MET A 9 11.06 -18.50 11.71
C MET A 9 10.36 -18.81 10.38
N THR A 10 10.47 -20.04 9.94
CA THR A 10 9.47 -20.63 9.07
C THR A 10 8.22 -20.83 9.94
N THR A 11 7.27 -19.90 9.89
CA THR A 11 5.89 -20.30 10.17
C THR A 11 5.60 -21.38 9.14
N GLU A 12 5.54 -22.65 9.59
CA GLU A 12 5.07 -23.74 8.75
C GLU A 12 3.71 -23.29 8.22
N TRP A 13 3.65 -23.11 6.90
CA TRP A 13 2.39 -22.84 6.24
C TRP A 13 1.47 -24.02 6.48
N ASP A 14 0.39 -23.79 7.17
CA ASP A 14 -0.61 -24.81 7.40
C ASP A 14 -1.54 -24.93 6.17
N ALA A 15 -0.99 -25.47 5.08
CA ALA A 15 -1.76 -25.83 3.90
C ALA A 15 -2.90 -26.84 4.20
N ALA A 16 -2.90 -27.44 5.38
CA ALA A 16 -3.97 -28.31 5.83
C ALA A 16 -5.17 -27.50 6.33
N ALA A 17 -4.95 -26.41 7.08
CA ALA A 17 -6.01 -25.52 7.54
C ALA A 17 -6.70 -24.79 6.36
N GLU A 18 -5.94 -24.36 5.36
CA GLU A 18 -6.48 -23.75 4.14
C GLU A 18 -7.39 -24.73 3.37
N ARG A 19 -6.91 -25.95 3.15
CA ARG A 19 -7.71 -27.00 2.48
C ARG A 19 -8.95 -27.38 3.30
N ALA A 20 -8.85 -27.42 4.60
CA ALA A 20 -10.00 -27.71 5.48
C ALA A 20 -11.07 -26.60 5.39
N ALA A 21 -10.67 -25.35 5.14
CA ALA A 21 -11.56 -24.22 4.89
C ALA A 21 -12.08 -24.15 3.45
N GLY A 22 -11.68 -25.06 2.54
CA GLY A 22 -12.03 -25.01 1.13
C GLY A 22 -11.31 -23.92 0.34
N VAL A 23 -10.29 -23.31 0.91
CA VAL A 23 -9.50 -22.24 0.30
C VAL A 23 -8.25 -22.82 -0.33
N GLU A 24 -8.01 -22.52 -1.60
CA GLU A 24 -6.76 -22.88 -2.28
C GLU A 24 -5.92 -21.62 -2.50
N VAL A 25 -4.70 -21.61 -1.97
CA VAL A 25 -3.75 -20.48 -2.07
C VAL A 25 -2.60 -20.89 -2.98
N LYS A 26 -2.45 -20.18 -4.11
CA LYS A 26 -1.41 -20.42 -5.11
C LYS A 26 -0.42 -19.26 -5.13
N PRO A 27 0.83 -19.42 -4.66
CA PRO A 27 1.86 -18.39 -4.78
C PRO A 27 2.07 -17.95 -6.22
N VAL A 28 2.24 -16.63 -6.43
CA VAL A 28 2.50 -16.04 -7.75
C VAL A 28 3.98 -15.75 -7.93
N ALA A 29 4.64 -15.26 -6.87
CA ALA A 29 6.07 -14.97 -6.87
C ALA A 29 6.74 -15.48 -5.58
N GLY A 30 8.08 -15.51 -5.56
CA GLY A 30 8.84 -16.16 -4.47
C GLY A 30 8.69 -15.49 -3.10
N HIS A 31 8.48 -14.17 -3.06
CA HIS A 31 8.42 -13.39 -1.83
C HIS A 31 7.09 -12.68 -1.60
N ILE A 32 6.21 -12.61 -2.60
CA ILE A 32 5.00 -11.79 -2.55
C ILE A 32 3.96 -12.28 -3.54
N GLY A 33 2.69 -12.15 -3.16
CA GLY A 33 1.55 -12.42 -4.03
C GLY A 33 1.12 -13.87 -4.06
N ALA A 34 -0.18 -14.10 -3.85
CA ALA A 34 -0.83 -15.39 -4.07
C ALA A 34 -2.22 -15.18 -4.67
N GLU A 35 -2.64 -16.07 -5.56
CA GLU A 35 -4.05 -16.16 -5.99
C GLU A 35 -4.82 -17.10 -5.04
N ILE A 36 -6.01 -16.65 -4.65
CA ILE A 36 -6.93 -17.43 -3.82
C ILE A 36 -8.12 -17.84 -4.67
N THR A 37 -8.44 -19.15 -4.65
CA THR A 37 -9.61 -19.75 -5.29
C THR A 37 -10.43 -20.57 -4.30
N GLY A 38 -11.64 -20.98 -4.69
CA GLY A 38 -12.54 -21.74 -3.84
C GLY A 38 -13.46 -20.90 -2.97
N VAL A 39 -13.45 -19.55 -3.13
CA VAL A 39 -14.33 -18.65 -2.37
C VAL A 39 -15.05 -17.67 -3.28
N ASP A 40 -16.30 -17.35 -2.95
CA ASP A 40 -17.03 -16.19 -3.45
C ASP A 40 -17.09 -15.15 -2.33
N LEU A 41 -16.46 -13.99 -2.57
CA LEU A 41 -16.37 -12.92 -1.56
C LEU A 41 -17.71 -12.21 -1.32
N ALA A 42 -18.74 -12.50 -2.14
CA ALA A 42 -20.10 -12.01 -1.95
C ALA A 42 -20.91 -12.85 -0.94
N ASP A 43 -20.43 -14.04 -0.61
CA ASP A 43 -21.08 -14.92 0.34
C ASP A 43 -20.79 -14.52 1.80
N ASP A 44 -21.60 -15.04 2.72
CA ASP A 44 -21.32 -14.98 4.15
C ASP A 44 -20.25 -16.02 4.49
N LEU A 45 -18.99 -15.59 4.52
CA LEU A 45 -17.83 -16.45 4.73
C LEU A 45 -17.76 -16.96 6.18
N ASP A 46 -17.50 -18.26 6.34
CA ASP A 46 -17.20 -18.85 7.64
C ASP A 46 -15.90 -18.26 8.25
N ASP A 47 -15.81 -18.26 9.58
CA ASP A 47 -14.64 -17.74 10.30
C ASP A 47 -13.35 -18.48 9.91
N ALA A 48 -13.42 -19.76 9.59
CA ALA A 48 -12.27 -20.53 9.10
C ALA A 48 -11.76 -20.02 7.75
N VAL A 49 -12.66 -19.67 6.84
CA VAL A 49 -12.32 -19.08 5.52
C VAL A 49 -11.66 -17.70 5.73
N VAL A 50 -12.25 -16.87 6.59
CA VAL A 50 -11.71 -15.55 6.93
C VAL A 50 -10.30 -15.67 7.54
N ALA A 51 -10.10 -16.61 8.45
CA ALA A 51 -8.80 -16.87 9.07
C ALA A 51 -7.75 -17.34 8.05
N ALA A 52 -8.15 -18.21 7.11
CA ALA A 52 -7.27 -18.66 6.03
C ALA A 52 -6.86 -17.51 5.10
N ILE A 53 -7.81 -16.66 4.69
CA ILE A 53 -7.52 -15.47 3.88
C ILE A 53 -6.58 -14.52 4.64
N ARG A 54 -6.85 -14.25 5.94
CA ARG A 54 -5.98 -13.41 6.78
C ARG A 54 -4.55 -13.96 6.84
N THR A 55 -4.41 -15.25 7.07
CA THR A 55 -3.11 -15.94 7.09
C THR A 55 -2.38 -15.78 5.74
N ALA A 56 -3.10 -15.96 4.63
CA ALA A 56 -2.54 -15.79 3.30
C ALA A 56 -2.08 -14.33 3.05
N VAL A 57 -2.85 -13.31 3.46
CA VAL A 57 -2.46 -11.90 3.37
C VAL A 57 -1.22 -11.62 4.20
N LEU A 58 -1.16 -12.07 5.45
CA LEU A 58 0.01 -11.88 6.31
C LEU A 58 1.26 -12.58 5.76
N ARG A 59 1.10 -13.75 5.15
CA ARG A 59 2.19 -14.51 4.55
C ARG A 59 2.68 -13.91 3.23
N TRP A 60 1.74 -13.64 2.31
CA TRP A 60 2.05 -13.27 0.93
C TRP A 60 2.01 -11.76 0.69
N LYS A 61 1.60 -10.97 1.69
CA LYS A 61 1.52 -9.50 1.70
C LYS A 61 0.48 -8.92 0.76
N VAL A 62 0.14 -9.58 -0.33
CA VAL A 62 -0.99 -9.30 -1.21
C VAL A 62 -1.57 -10.60 -1.73
N VAL A 63 -2.90 -10.69 -1.75
CA VAL A 63 -3.63 -11.82 -2.33
C VAL A 63 -4.61 -11.33 -3.39
N PHE A 64 -4.89 -12.20 -4.36
CA PHE A 64 -5.71 -11.88 -5.52
C PHE A 64 -6.86 -12.87 -5.64
N PHE A 65 -8.03 -12.37 -6.02
CA PHE A 65 -9.21 -13.16 -6.33
C PHE A 65 -9.68 -12.79 -7.72
N ARG A 66 -10.05 -13.79 -8.52
CA ARG A 66 -10.59 -13.62 -9.88
C ARG A 66 -12.10 -13.83 -9.91
N GLY A 67 -12.79 -13.20 -10.87
CA GLY A 67 -14.18 -13.46 -11.20
C GLY A 67 -15.19 -13.13 -10.10
N GLN A 68 -14.86 -12.27 -9.16
CA GLN A 68 -15.70 -11.89 -8.03
C GLN A 68 -16.81 -10.94 -8.45
N ARG A 69 -18.01 -11.10 -7.90
CA ARG A 69 -19.19 -10.27 -8.20
C ARG A 69 -19.63 -9.48 -6.97
N LEU A 70 -18.78 -8.54 -6.56
CA LEU A 70 -19.03 -7.67 -5.41
C LEU A 70 -19.77 -6.39 -5.84
N ASP A 71 -20.88 -6.08 -5.20
CA ASP A 71 -21.41 -4.72 -5.11
C ASP A 71 -20.73 -3.95 -3.96
N HIS A 72 -21.12 -2.71 -3.72
CA HIS A 72 -20.53 -1.91 -2.64
C HIS A 72 -20.86 -2.49 -1.26
N ALA A 73 -22.09 -2.97 -1.04
CA ALA A 73 -22.51 -3.52 0.24
C ALA A 73 -21.71 -4.78 0.61
N ARG A 74 -21.57 -5.71 -0.35
CA ARG A 74 -20.78 -6.93 -0.18
C ARG A 74 -19.29 -6.64 -0.02
N HIS A 75 -18.75 -5.65 -0.74
CA HIS A 75 -17.37 -5.23 -0.58
C HIS A 75 -17.09 -4.70 0.83
N VAL A 76 -17.96 -3.85 1.38
CA VAL A 76 -17.85 -3.33 2.77
C VAL A 76 -18.05 -4.46 3.78
N ALA A 77 -19.03 -5.35 3.57
CA ALA A 77 -19.28 -6.49 4.45
C ALA A 77 -18.06 -7.43 4.51
N PHE A 78 -17.45 -7.75 3.37
CA PHE A 78 -16.21 -8.52 3.31
C PHE A 78 -15.06 -7.80 4.06
N ALA A 79 -14.87 -6.52 3.81
CA ALA A 79 -13.83 -5.74 4.46
C ALA A 79 -13.95 -5.74 5.99
N ARG A 80 -15.17 -5.62 6.53
CA ARG A 80 -15.46 -5.64 7.97
C ARG A 80 -15.10 -6.94 8.68
N ARG A 81 -14.93 -8.05 7.95
CA ARG A 81 -14.44 -9.31 8.52
C ARG A 81 -12.96 -9.23 8.90
N PHE A 82 -12.21 -8.25 8.39
CA PHE A 82 -10.77 -8.10 8.61
C PHE A 82 -10.39 -6.89 9.47
N GLY A 83 -11.29 -5.94 9.64
CA GLY A 83 -11.08 -4.74 10.44
C GLY A 83 -12.15 -3.69 10.22
N GLU A 84 -12.03 -2.55 10.89
CA GLU A 84 -12.96 -1.43 10.74
C GLU A 84 -12.62 -0.63 9.47
N PRO A 85 -13.57 -0.45 8.54
CA PRO A 85 -13.36 0.37 7.36
C PRO A 85 -13.12 1.85 7.71
N VAL A 86 -12.18 2.47 7.03
CA VAL A 86 -11.93 3.90 7.10
C VAL A 86 -13.06 4.64 6.36
N VAL A 87 -13.62 5.65 7.01
CA VAL A 87 -14.51 6.61 6.36
C VAL A 87 -13.73 7.89 6.07
N LEU A 88 -13.36 8.08 4.81
CA LEU A 88 -12.77 9.33 4.36
C LEU A 88 -13.90 10.39 4.36
N GLY A 89 -13.83 11.33 5.28
CA GLY A 89 -14.82 12.44 5.32
C GLY A 89 -14.95 13.12 3.95
N LYS A 90 -15.89 14.06 3.81
CA LYS A 90 -16.25 14.78 2.54
C LYS A 90 -15.08 15.46 1.80
N ARG A 91 -13.86 15.26 2.24
CA ARG A 91 -12.62 15.85 1.71
C ARG A 91 -12.06 15.05 0.56
N GLY A 92 -12.80 14.95 -0.54
CA GLY A 92 -12.19 14.67 -1.84
C GLY A 92 -12.25 13.25 -2.36
N SER A 93 -12.96 12.32 -1.73
CA SER A 93 -13.18 11.00 -2.32
C SER A 93 -14.50 11.02 -3.13
N ALA A 94 -14.48 10.37 -4.30
CA ALA A 94 -15.68 10.04 -5.03
C ALA A 94 -16.32 8.80 -4.39
N SER A 95 -16.81 8.93 -3.15
CA SER A 95 -17.54 7.85 -2.49
C SER A 95 -18.97 7.79 -3.00
N PRO A 96 -19.54 6.60 -3.24
CA PRO A 96 -20.98 6.45 -3.47
C PRO A 96 -21.76 6.99 -2.26
N PRO A 97 -22.90 7.70 -2.47
CA PRO A 97 -23.61 8.40 -1.38
C PRO A 97 -23.97 7.52 -0.18
N ASP A 98 -24.30 6.25 -0.43
CA ASP A 98 -24.73 5.31 0.61
C ASP A 98 -23.59 4.45 1.18
N PHE A 99 -22.37 4.60 0.65
CA PHE A 99 -21.20 3.82 1.03
C PHE A 99 -19.98 4.71 1.23
N PRO A 100 -19.92 5.47 2.33
CA PRO A 100 -18.82 6.41 2.58
C PRO A 100 -17.48 5.72 2.85
N GLU A 101 -17.47 4.41 3.12
CA GLU A 101 -16.30 3.58 3.28
C GLU A 101 -15.65 3.19 1.93
N VAL A 102 -16.40 3.32 0.83
CA VAL A 102 -15.92 2.97 -0.51
C VAL A 102 -15.34 4.20 -1.18
N GLU A 103 -14.10 4.16 -1.58
CA GLU A 103 -13.50 5.17 -2.46
C GLU A 103 -13.49 4.66 -3.89
N THR A 104 -14.15 5.38 -4.78
CA THR A 104 -14.12 5.11 -6.22
C THR A 104 -12.97 5.87 -6.86
N THR A 105 -12.05 5.15 -7.47
CA THR A 105 -11.03 5.71 -8.35
C THR A 105 -11.54 5.58 -9.79
N ALA A 106 -12.56 6.37 -10.11
CA ALA A 106 -13.00 6.52 -11.49
C ALA A 106 -12.03 7.49 -12.16
N ASP A 107 -11.48 7.03 -13.23
CA ASP A 107 -10.54 7.70 -14.10
C ASP A 107 -9.71 8.83 -13.46
N ARG A 108 -8.41 8.65 -13.45
CA ARG A 108 -7.44 9.70 -13.08
C ARG A 108 -7.62 10.99 -13.88
N LEU A 109 -8.43 10.96 -14.94
CA LEU A 109 -8.95 12.11 -15.68
C LEU A 109 -9.71 13.10 -14.78
N GLU A 110 -10.46 12.61 -13.77
CA GLU A 110 -11.18 13.50 -12.87
C GLU A 110 -10.28 14.30 -11.92
N LEU A 111 -9.13 13.75 -11.51
CA LEU A 111 -8.17 14.50 -10.67
C LEU A 111 -7.51 15.63 -11.45
N GLY A 112 -7.12 15.40 -12.70
CA GLY A 112 -6.64 16.44 -13.61
C GLY A 112 -7.73 17.49 -13.85
N GLY A 113 -8.93 17.08 -14.24
CA GLY A 113 -10.07 17.95 -14.45
C GLY A 113 -10.47 18.74 -13.21
N ARG A 114 -10.41 18.13 -12.01
CA ARG A 114 -10.70 18.79 -10.72
C ARG A 114 -9.75 19.95 -10.41
N PHE A 115 -8.49 19.86 -10.84
CA PHE A 115 -7.47 20.88 -10.60
C PHE A 115 -7.13 21.69 -11.88
N GLY A 116 -7.90 21.51 -12.96
CA GLY A 116 -7.66 22.21 -14.23
C GLY A 116 -6.40 21.75 -14.99
N MET A 117 -5.93 20.52 -14.72
CA MET A 117 -4.75 19.93 -15.35
C MET A 117 -5.15 18.78 -16.26
N GLU A 118 -4.55 18.68 -17.43
CA GLU A 118 -4.63 17.48 -18.25
C GLU A 118 -3.96 16.30 -17.53
N HIS A 119 -4.55 15.11 -17.66
CA HIS A 119 -4.08 13.91 -16.96
C HIS A 119 -2.61 13.60 -17.25
N GLU A 120 -2.18 13.67 -18.50
CA GLU A 120 -0.80 13.45 -18.91
C GLU A 120 0.15 14.46 -18.27
N GLU A 121 -0.25 15.73 -18.24
CA GLU A 121 0.53 16.79 -17.60
C GLU A 121 0.66 16.57 -16.10
N TRP A 122 -0.43 16.15 -15.44
CA TRP A 122 -0.40 15.81 -14.02
C TRP A 122 0.51 14.61 -13.73
N LEU A 123 0.48 13.56 -14.55
CA LEU A 123 1.40 12.43 -14.45
C LEU A 123 2.86 12.84 -14.63
N GLN A 124 3.15 13.70 -15.62
CA GLN A 124 4.52 14.20 -15.86
C GLN A 124 5.05 14.97 -14.67
N ARG A 125 4.23 15.77 -14.00
CA ARG A 125 4.61 16.53 -12.79
C ARG A 125 4.99 15.64 -11.62
N ARG A 126 4.48 14.41 -11.58
CA ARG A 126 4.78 13.42 -10.53
C ARG A 126 5.97 12.51 -10.87
N ARG A 127 6.44 12.50 -12.10
CA ARG A 127 7.49 11.58 -12.59
C ARG A 127 8.92 12.12 -12.42
N HIS A 128 9.27 12.71 -11.29
CA HIS A 128 10.62 13.28 -11.14
C HIS A 128 11.72 12.26 -10.82
N THR A 129 11.38 11.03 -10.45
CA THR A 129 12.32 9.91 -10.34
C THR A 129 11.62 8.59 -10.64
N LEU A 130 12.38 7.56 -11.08
CA LEU A 130 11.87 6.20 -11.31
C LEU A 130 11.19 5.59 -10.07
N LEU A 131 11.54 6.05 -8.89
CA LEU A 131 11.06 5.54 -7.61
C LEU A 131 9.86 6.34 -7.07
N ARG A 132 9.53 7.48 -7.63
CA ARG A 132 8.35 8.26 -7.25
C ARG A 132 7.08 7.64 -7.82
N GLY A 133 6.11 7.43 -6.94
CA GLY A 133 4.86 6.77 -7.27
C GLY A 133 4.68 5.48 -6.46
N TRP A 134 5.74 4.83 -6.05
CA TRP A 134 5.67 3.75 -5.07
C TRP A 134 5.25 4.29 -3.70
N HIS A 135 4.14 3.78 -3.17
CA HIS A 135 3.56 4.26 -1.92
C HIS A 135 2.83 3.14 -1.16
N CYS A 136 2.69 3.31 0.14
CA CYS A 136 1.59 2.72 0.91
C CYS A 136 0.45 3.73 0.96
N ASP A 137 -0.78 3.28 1.10
CA ASP A 137 -1.93 4.18 1.19
C ASP A 137 -1.79 5.11 2.40
N HIS A 138 -2.05 6.41 2.19
CA HIS A 138 -2.03 7.45 3.23
C HIS A 138 -0.80 7.43 4.16
N GLY A 139 0.36 7.04 3.65
CA GLY A 139 1.60 6.84 4.43
C GLY A 139 2.18 8.07 5.12
N ALA A 140 1.61 9.27 4.95
CA ALA A 140 1.97 10.46 5.70
C ALA A 140 1.17 10.62 7.01
N ARG A 141 0.10 9.83 7.21
CA ARG A 141 -0.70 9.85 8.43
C ARG A 141 0.04 9.18 9.58
N ILE A 142 -0.33 9.57 10.80
CA ILE A 142 0.23 8.96 12.02
C ILE A 142 -0.16 7.49 12.16
N ASP A 143 -1.33 7.12 11.63
CA ASP A 143 -1.98 5.81 11.66
C ASP A 143 -2.39 5.38 10.24
N PRO A 144 -1.44 5.08 9.34
CA PRO A 144 -1.77 4.67 7.98
C PRO A 144 -2.67 3.42 7.96
N PRO A 145 -3.52 3.23 6.93
CA PRO A 145 -4.38 2.07 6.85
C PRO A 145 -3.60 0.77 7.01
N ALA A 146 -4.14 -0.18 7.79
CA ALA A 146 -3.53 -1.50 7.95
C ALA A 146 -3.53 -2.26 6.62
N ALA A 147 -4.63 -2.19 5.89
CA ALA A 147 -4.80 -2.94 4.66
C ALA A 147 -5.77 -2.22 3.71
N THR A 148 -5.73 -2.61 2.45
CA THR A 148 -6.64 -2.14 1.41
C THR A 148 -7.18 -3.31 0.61
N ILE A 149 -8.47 -3.26 0.30
CA ILE A 149 -9.17 -4.19 -0.58
C ILE A 149 -9.65 -3.39 -1.79
N LEU A 150 -9.11 -3.70 -2.97
CA LEU A 150 -9.41 -3.01 -4.23
C LEU A 150 -10.07 -3.97 -5.18
N ARG A 151 -11.28 -3.65 -5.66
CA ARG A 151 -11.98 -4.40 -6.70
C ARG A 151 -12.00 -3.65 -8.02
N ALA A 152 -11.89 -4.40 -9.11
CA ALA A 152 -11.99 -3.88 -10.47
C ALA A 152 -13.43 -4.01 -10.98
N GLU A 153 -14.05 -2.88 -11.37
CA GLU A 153 -15.33 -2.86 -12.06
C GLU A 153 -15.13 -2.80 -13.57
N THR A 154 -14.43 -1.79 -14.03
CA THR A 154 -14.09 -1.61 -15.45
C THR A 154 -12.59 -1.43 -15.58
N VAL A 155 -11.97 -2.19 -16.45
CA VAL A 155 -10.54 -2.10 -16.72
C VAL A 155 -10.26 -2.25 -18.21
N PRO A 156 -9.21 -1.60 -18.74
CA PRO A 156 -8.80 -1.79 -20.12
C PRO A 156 -8.35 -3.23 -20.37
N PRO A 157 -8.42 -3.74 -21.61
CA PRO A 157 -8.05 -5.13 -21.96
C PRO A 157 -6.55 -5.40 -21.75
N TYR A 158 -5.72 -4.38 -21.67
CA TYR A 158 -4.28 -4.43 -21.35
C TYR A 158 -3.82 -3.10 -20.76
N GLY A 159 -2.72 -3.11 -20.01
CA GLY A 159 -2.24 -1.95 -19.26
C GLY A 159 -3.09 -1.66 -18.00
N GLY A 160 -2.69 -0.67 -17.23
CA GLY A 160 -3.35 -0.29 -15.99
C GLY A 160 -3.17 -1.32 -14.85
N ASP A 161 -2.16 -2.16 -14.96
CA ASP A 161 -1.76 -3.12 -13.92
C ASP A 161 -1.40 -2.40 -12.62
N THR A 162 -1.21 -3.18 -11.55
CA THR A 162 -0.63 -2.69 -10.30
C THR A 162 0.52 -3.60 -9.91
N THR A 163 1.59 -3.01 -9.37
CA THR A 163 2.75 -3.74 -8.86
C THR A 163 2.87 -3.49 -7.37
N TRP A 164 3.13 -4.54 -6.60
CA TRP A 164 3.40 -4.47 -5.15
C TRP A 164 4.82 -4.94 -4.87
N SER A 165 5.41 -4.43 -3.79
CA SER A 165 6.69 -4.89 -3.25
C SER A 165 6.58 -5.28 -1.78
N ASN A 166 7.26 -6.38 -1.39
CA ASN A 166 7.35 -6.87 -0.02
C ASN A 166 8.52 -6.19 0.70
N LEU A 167 8.20 -5.25 1.58
CA LEU A 167 9.19 -4.48 2.32
C LEU A 167 9.85 -5.26 3.48
N ALA A 168 9.24 -6.35 3.95
CA ALA A 168 9.87 -7.24 4.93
C ALA A 168 10.99 -8.05 4.24
N ALA A 169 10.74 -8.59 3.05
CA ALA A 169 11.76 -9.27 2.26
C ALA A 169 12.88 -8.31 1.81
N ALA A 170 12.52 -7.08 1.44
CA ALA A 170 13.50 -6.04 1.09
C ALA A 170 14.41 -5.70 2.28
N TYR A 171 13.87 -5.58 3.50
CA TYR A 171 14.65 -5.41 4.72
C TYR A 171 15.57 -6.61 4.98
N ALA A 172 15.06 -7.82 4.89
CA ALA A 172 15.82 -9.03 5.12
C ALA A 172 16.99 -9.19 4.14
N GLY A 173 16.84 -8.68 2.92
CA GLY A 173 17.87 -8.67 1.87
C GLY A 173 18.96 -7.62 2.04
N LEU A 174 18.85 -6.69 2.99
CA LEU A 174 19.95 -5.78 3.34
C LEU A 174 21.07 -6.54 4.06
N SER A 175 22.30 -6.07 3.94
CA SER A 175 23.44 -6.59 4.73
C SER A 175 23.24 -6.30 6.22
N ALA A 176 23.82 -7.14 7.10
CA ALA A 176 23.65 -6.97 8.55
C ALA A 176 24.06 -5.58 9.05
N PRO A 177 25.22 -4.99 8.66
CA PRO A 177 25.59 -3.64 9.11
C PRO A 177 24.59 -2.56 8.65
N VAL A 178 24.01 -2.70 7.45
CA VAL A 178 23.00 -1.75 6.96
C VAL A 178 21.70 -1.91 7.74
N ARG A 179 21.26 -3.13 8.04
CA ARG A 179 20.07 -3.36 8.88
C ARG A 179 20.22 -2.74 10.26
N GLU A 180 21.34 -2.97 10.93
CA GLU A 180 21.63 -2.40 12.24
C GLU A 180 21.60 -0.87 12.22
N PHE A 181 22.13 -0.27 11.16
CA PHE A 181 22.11 1.18 11.00
C PHE A 181 20.70 1.73 10.75
N VAL A 182 19.97 1.19 9.79
CA VAL A 182 18.64 1.71 9.44
C VAL A 182 17.60 1.47 10.53
N ASP A 183 17.78 0.48 11.41
CA ASP A 183 16.94 0.23 12.58
C ASP A 183 16.91 1.43 13.54
N THR A 184 17.95 2.27 13.54
CA THR A 184 18.07 3.45 14.41
C THR A 184 17.45 4.71 13.81
N LEU A 185 17.10 4.69 12.52
CA LEU A 185 16.72 5.89 11.78
C LEU A 185 15.20 6.09 11.77
N ARG A 186 14.81 7.35 11.59
CA ARG A 186 13.43 7.78 11.41
C ARG A 186 13.32 8.69 10.19
N ALA A 187 12.16 8.72 9.56
CA ALA A 187 11.94 9.54 8.38
C ALA A 187 10.65 10.35 8.51
N GLU A 188 10.68 11.57 8.05
CA GLU A 188 9.48 12.39 7.88
C GLU A 188 8.76 11.98 6.59
N HIS A 189 7.49 11.63 6.74
CA HIS A 189 6.56 11.39 5.63
C HIS A 189 5.58 12.56 5.55
N ARG A 190 5.43 13.12 4.35
CA ARG A 190 4.61 14.31 4.12
C ARG A 190 3.79 14.18 2.83
N LEU A 191 2.59 14.70 2.82
CA LEU A 191 1.79 14.83 1.60
C LEU A 191 2.38 15.92 0.69
N GLY A 192 2.47 15.64 -0.60
CA GLY A 192 2.96 16.58 -1.62
C GLY A 192 4.47 16.64 -1.80
N VAL A 193 5.21 15.69 -1.22
CA VAL A 193 6.67 15.59 -1.42
C VAL A 193 7.03 15.59 -2.91
N GLY A 194 8.00 16.46 -3.24
CA GLY A 194 8.58 16.53 -4.58
C GLY A 194 7.62 17.01 -5.67
N TYR A 195 6.47 17.56 -5.30
CA TYR A 195 5.66 18.29 -6.25
C TYR A 195 6.38 19.58 -6.65
N GLN A 196 6.53 19.80 -7.95
CA GLN A 196 7.13 21.03 -8.50
C GLN A 196 6.03 21.89 -9.12
N PRO A 197 5.67 23.02 -8.48
CA PRO A 197 4.63 23.91 -8.97
C PRO A 197 4.98 24.48 -10.35
N ARG A 198 3.95 24.64 -11.19
CA ARG A 198 4.02 25.35 -12.45
C ARG A 198 2.96 26.46 -12.48
N PRO A 199 3.06 27.43 -13.38
CA PRO A 199 1.98 28.39 -13.60
C PRO A 199 0.67 27.68 -13.89
N GLY A 200 -0.41 28.05 -13.15
CA GLY A 200 -1.72 27.42 -13.25
C GLY A 200 -2.04 26.36 -12.18
N ASP A 201 -1.09 25.99 -11.33
CA ASP A 201 -1.28 24.97 -10.29
C ASP A 201 -1.92 25.49 -8.99
N ASP A 202 -2.39 26.73 -8.97
CA ASP A 202 -2.86 27.40 -7.74
C ASP A 202 -3.95 26.64 -6.98
N ALA A 203 -4.86 25.97 -7.69
CA ALA A 203 -5.92 25.18 -7.07
C ALA A 203 -5.36 23.93 -6.36
N TYR A 204 -4.41 23.25 -6.99
CA TYR A 204 -3.77 22.07 -6.41
C TYR A 204 -2.84 22.45 -5.26
N LEU A 205 -2.09 23.54 -5.38
CA LEU A 205 -1.25 24.05 -4.29
C LEU A 205 -2.08 24.44 -3.07
N ARG A 206 -3.19 25.14 -3.26
CA ARG A 206 -4.13 25.41 -2.16
C ARG A 206 -4.63 24.13 -1.52
N HIS A 207 -5.03 23.14 -2.33
CA HIS A 207 -5.45 21.85 -1.81
C HIS A 207 -4.35 21.20 -0.95
N LEU A 208 -3.09 21.20 -1.38
CA LEU A 208 -1.97 20.67 -0.59
C LEU A 208 -1.77 21.45 0.71
N LEU A 209 -1.90 22.77 0.69
CA LEU A 209 -1.77 23.64 1.86
C LEU A 209 -2.91 23.43 2.87
N ASP A 210 -4.14 23.30 2.37
CA ASP A 210 -5.34 23.11 3.20
C ASP A 210 -5.42 21.70 3.83
N HIS A 211 -4.71 20.73 3.25
CA HIS A 211 -4.75 19.32 3.65
C HIS A 211 -3.35 18.79 4.01
N GLN A 212 -2.54 19.63 4.64
CA GLN A 212 -1.20 19.20 5.07
C GLN A 212 -1.29 18.05 6.06
N VAL A 213 -0.56 16.97 5.76
CA VAL A 213 -0.41 15.81 6.64
C VAL A 213 1.08 15.43 6.65
N ALA A 214 1.64 15.32 7.84
CA ALA A 214 3.00 14.84 8.01
C ALA A 214 3.19 14.12 9.34
N SER A 215 3.99 13.07 9.35
CA SER A 215 4.41 12.32 10.53
C SER A 215 5.87 11.89 10.42
N VAL A 216 6.53 11.74 11.55
CA VAL A 216 7.84 11.09 11.63
C VAL A 216 7.63 9.62 12.00
N HIS A 217 7.95 8.73 11.07
CA HIS A 217 7.87 7.29 11.26
C HIS A 217 9.24 6.66 11.48
N PRO A 218 9.33 5.48 12.14
CA PRO A 218 10.55 4.70 12.11
C PRO A 218 10.87 4.28 10.66
N LEU A 219 12.14 4.30 10.26
CA LEU A 219 12.56 3.83 8.95
C LEU A 219 12.39 2.30 8.80
N VAL A 220 12.47 1.61 9.93
CA VAL A 220 12.12 0.19 10.07
C VAL A 220 11.05 0.03 11.13
N ARG A 221 9.83 -0.34 10.72
CA ARG A 221 8.74 -0.66 11.64
C ARG A 221 8.74 -2.15 11.98
N VAL A 222 8.21 -2.49 13.16
CA VAL A 222 7.85 -3.87 13.51
C VAL A 222 6.40 -4.10 13.11
N HIS A 223 6.14 -5.15 12.37
CA HIS A 223 4.78 -5.51 11.98
C HIS A 223 4.01 -6.04 13.20
N PRO A 224 2.82 -5.48 13.52
CA PRO A 224 2.15 -5.76 14.80
C PRO A 224 1.64 -7.19 14.95
N GLU A 225 1.39 -7.91 13.85
CA GLU A 225 0.87 -9.28 13.88
C GLU A 225 1.94 -10.33 13.60
N THR A 226 2.89 -10.06 12.70
CA THR A 226 3.90 -11.06 12.32
C THR A 226 5.22 -10.89 13.05
N GLY A 227 5.47 -9.72 13.68
CA GLY A 227 6.75 -9.38 14.30
C GLY A 227 7.89 -9.14 13.31
N GLU A 228 7.64 -9.23 12.01
CA GLU A 228 8.65 -8.96 10.98
C GLU A 228 9.12 -7.50 11.03
N ARG A 229 10.40 -7.30 10.79
CA ARG A 229 10.94 -5.96 10.53
C ARG A 229 10.68 -5.60 9.08
N VAL A 230 10.14 -4.42 8.87
CA VAL A 230 9.68 -3.92 7.57
C VAL A 230 10.39 -2.62 7.26
N LEU A 231 11.04 -2.55 6.11
CA LEU A 231 11.66 -1.31 5.61
C LEU A 231 10.56 -0.31 5.23
N TYR A 232 10.24 0.61 6.15
CA TYR A 232 9.08 1.51 6.00
C TYR A 232 9.46 2.78 5.22
N VAL A 233 9.82 2.59 3.94
CA VAL A 233 10.14 3.66 3.00
C VAL A 233 9.18 3.63 1.81
N ASN A 234 8.90 4.80 1.25
CA ASN A 234 8.17 4.91 -0.01
C ASN A 234 8.57 6.20 -0.75
N GLY A 235 8.56 6.15 -2.07
CA GLY A 235 8.99 7.28 -2.90
C GLY A 235 7.96 8.40 -3.01
N TYR A 236 6.77 8.24 -2.45
CA TYR A 236 5.67 9.21 -2.59
C TYR A 236 5.55 10.16 -1.41
N TYR A 237 5.79 9.69 -0.19
CA TYR A 237 5.58 10.47 1.04
C TYR A 237 6.87 10.81 1.76
N VAL A 238 7.96 10.03 1.62
CA VAL A 238 9.20 10.29 2.36
C VAL A 238 9.85 11.59 1.91
N GLU A 239 9.93 12.56 2.81
CA GLU A 239 10.59 13.85 2.59
C GLU A 239 12.09 13.75 2.90
N GLN A 240 12.42 13.24 4.07
CA GLN A 240 13.81 13.14 4.55
C GLN A 240 13.95 12.14 5.70
N ILE A 241 15.15 11.61 5.88
CA ILE A 241 15.55 10.96 7.11
C ILE A 241 15.93 12.09 8.10
N VAL A 242 15.37 12.03 9.33
CA VAL A 242 15.64 13.03 10.35
C VAL A 242 17.00 12.79 11.02
N ASP A 243 17.57 13.82 11.63
CA ASP A 243 18.85 13.79 12.37
C ASP A 243 20.10 13.45 11.53
N VAL A 244 19.98 13.53 10.19
CA VAL A 244 21.10 13.45 9.25
C VAL A 244 21.08 14.66 8.29
N SER A 245 22.19 14.95 7.65
CA SER A 245 22.22 16.02 6.66
C SER A 245 21.38 15.68 5.41
N ARG A 246 20.91 16.71 4.70
CA ARG A 246 20.12 16.51 3.47
C ARG A 246 20.82 15.65 2.40
N PRO A 247 22.15 15.81 2.13
CA PRO A 247 22.87 14.93 1.22
C PRO A 247 22.91 13.46 1.67
N GLU A 248 23.14 13.21 2.96
CA GLU A 248 23.14 11.87 3.53
C GLU A 248 21.75 11.23 3.44
N SER A 249 20.71 11.97 3.87
CA SER A 249 19.32 11.53 3.75
C SER A 249 18.98 11.11 2.32
N ARG A 250 19.34 11.92 1.33
CA ARG A 250 19.09 11.63 -0.07
C ARG A 250 19.78 10.35 -0.52
N ALA A 251 21.09 10.21 -0.23
CA ALA A 251 21.85 9.02 -0.65
C ALA A 251 21.32 7.74 -0.02
N LEU A 252 20.96 7.80 1.27
CA LEU A 252 20.37 6.66 1.98
C LEU A 252 18.99 6.29 1.41
N LEU A 253 18.12 7.27 1.18
CA LEU A 253 16.78 7.02 0.62
C LEU A 253 16.86 6.44 -0.80
N GLU A 254 17.74 6.94 -1.66
CA GLU A 254 17.95 6.39 -3.00
C GLU A 254 18.33 4.90 -2.93
N MET A 255 19.34 4.54 -2.13
CA MET A 255 19.77 3.15 -1.92
C MET A 255 18.62 2.27 -1.37
N LEU A 256 17.88 2.75 -0.37
CA LEU A 256 16.83 1.96 0.27
C LEU A 256 15.60 1.79 -0.62
N LEU A 257 15.25 2.81 -1.42
CA LEU A 257 14.15 2.72 -2.37
C LEU A 257 14.50 1.78 -3.54
N GLU A 258 15.76 1.79 -4.03
CA GLU A 258 16.23 0.81 -5.02
C GLU A 258 16.13 -0.61 -4.47
N GLN A 259 16.57 -0.84 -3.22
CA GLN A 259 16.43 -2.13 -2.55
C GLN A 259 14.96 -2.54 -2.41
N ALA A 260 14.08 -1.59 -2.04
CA ALA A 260 12.67 -1.87 -1.81
C ALA A 260 11.93 -2.35 -3.07
N VAL A 261 12.33 -1.91 -4.27
CA VAL A 261 11.63 -2.21 -5.53
C VAL A 261 12.38 -3.19 -6.43
N ARG A 262 13.32 -3.94 -5.88
CA ARG A 262 14.01 -4.98 -6.66
C ARG A 262 13.03 -6.02 -7.19
N PRO A 263 13.21 -6.51 -8.42
CA PRO A 263 12.29 -7.47 -9.04
C PRO A 263 12.00 -8.70 -8.18
N GLU A 264 12.97 -9.15 -7.38
CA GLU A 264 12.84 -10.33 -6.50
C GLU A 264 11.76 -10.15 -5.42
N TYR A 265 11.49 -8.91 -5.03
CA TYR A 265 10.52 -8.58 -3.98
C TYR A 265 9.19 -8.09 -4.53
N THR A 266 9.01 -8.08 -5.85
CA THR A 266 7.84 -7.50 -6.48
C THR A 266 6.93 -8.54 -7.14
N VAL A 267 5.65 -8.20 -7.24
CA VAL A 267 4.67 -8.90 -8.07
C VAL A 267 3.86 -7.87 -8.85
N ARG A 268 3.64 -8.13 -10.15
CA ARG A 268 2.77 -7.34 -11.03
C ARG A 268 1.52 -8.11 -11.32
N PHE A 269 0.37 -7.48 -11.16
CA PHE A 269 -0.93 -8.08 -11.36
C PHE A 269 -1.70 -7.39 -12.48
N ARG A 270 -2.12 -8.17 -13.46
CA ARG A 270 -3.00 -7.72 -14.53
C ARG A 270 -4.45 -7.83 -14.06
N TRP A 271 -5.14 -6.71 -14.13
CA TRP A 271 -6.54 -6.61 -13.77
C TRP A 271 -7.47 -7.17 -14.86
N GLU A 272 -8.55 -7.80 -14.42
CA GLU A 272 -9.71 -8.18 -15.19
C GLU A 272 -10.96 -7.70 -14.46
N PRO A 273 -12.10 -7.43 -15.14
CA PRO A 273 -13.34 -7.11 -14.43
C PRO A 273 -13.68 -8.21 -13.41
N GLY A 274 -14.04 -7.80 -12.20
CA GLY A 274 -14.28 -8.72 -11.08
C GLY A 274 -13.02 -9.24 -10.38
N SER A 275 -11.82 -8.76 -10.73
CA SER A 275 -10.63 -9.03 -9.92
C SER A 275 -10.67 -8.23 -8.62
N VAL A 276 -10.22 -8.85 -7.53
CA VAL A 276 -10.02 -8.21 -6.24
C VAL A 276 -8.58 -8.44 -5.79
N ALA A 277 -7.91 -7.39 -5.29
CA ALA A 277 -6.65 -7.49 -4.60
C ALA A 277 -6.83 -7.02 -3.15
N PHE A 278 -6.27 -7.79 -2.22
CA PHE A 278 -6.25 -7.47 -0.80
C PHE A 278 -4.79 -7.49 -0.31
N TRP A 279 -4.30 -6.34 0.15
CA TRP A 279 -2.90 -6.21 0.59
C TRP A 279 -2.73 -5.58 1.94
N ASP A 280 -1.62 -5.91 2.59
CA ASP A 280 -1.18 -5.35 3.85
C ASP A 280 -0.31 -4.10 3.61
N ASN A 281 -0.84 -2.92 3.87
CA ASN A 281 -0.11 -1.65 3.75
C ASN A 281 1.04 -1.52 4.76
N ARG A 282 1.01 -2.31 5.82
CA ARG A 282 2.04 -2.27 6.87
C ARG A 282 3.35 -2.92 6.42
N ALA A 283 3.28 -3.75 5.37
CA ALA A 283 4.42 -4.51 4.85
C ALA A 283 4.66 -4.33 3.35
N THR A 284 3.86 -3.50 2.65
CA THR A 284 3.98 -3.31 1.20
C THR A 284 4.00 -1.85 0.80
N ILE A 285 4.61 -1.60 -0.35
CA ILE A 285 4.35 -0.44 -1.19
C ILE A 285 3.84 -0.92 -2.54
N HIS A 286 3.08 -0.07 -3.21
CA HIS A 286 2.53 -0.39 -4.51
C HIS A 286 2.64 0.77 -5.50
N LEU A 287 2.54 0.44 -6.78
CA LEU A 287 2.61 1.38 -7.90
C LEU A 287 1.60 0.96 -8.97
N ALA A 288 0.80 1.92 -9.44
CA ALA A 288 0.10 1.82 -10.71
C ALA A 288 0.91 2.56 -11.77
N PRO A 289 1.54 1.87 -12.73
CA PRO A 289 2.53 2.47 -13.64
C PRO A 289 1.95 3.54 -14.58
N GLY A 290 0.61 3.57 -14.77
CA GLY A 290 -0.03 4.54 -15.65
C GLY A 290 0.23 4.28 -17.13
N ASP A 291 0.56 3.06 -17.48
CA ASP A 291 0.86 2.61 -18.85
C ASP A 291 -0.38 2.48 -19.74
N ASN A 292 -1.57 2.73 -19.18
CA ASN A 292 -2.86 2.74 -19.90
C ASN A 292 -3.36 4.15 -20.24
N ALA A 293 -2.70 5.21 -19.82
CA ALA A 293 -3.18 6.59 -20.01
C ALA A 293 -3.39 6.94 -21.50
N HIS A 294 -2.48 6.47 -22.37
CA HIS A 294 -2.53 6.69 -23.82
C HIS A 294 -3.67 5.95 -24.53
N LEU A 295 -4.31 4.98 -23.86
CA LEU A 295 -5.40 4.17 -24.46
C LEU A 295 -6.72 4.93 -24.47
N GLY A 296 -6.92 5.92 -23.58
CA GLY A 296 -8.19 6.64 -23.44
C GLY A 296 -9.36 5.73 -23.00
N LEU A 297 -9.07 4.54 -22.47
CA LEU A 297 -10.08 3.57 -22.06
C LEU A 297 -10.43 3.75 -20.59
N PRO A 298 -11.70 3.54 -20.18
CA PRO A 298 -12.14 3.72 -18.81
C PRO A 298 -11.47 2.69 -17.88
N ARG A 299 -11.17 3.13 -16.66
CA ARG A 299 -10.70 2.28 -15.56
C ARG A 299 -11.40 2.71 -14.28
N ILE A 300 -12.34 1.91 -13.83
CA ILE A 300 -13.15 2.16 -12.62
C ILE A 300 -12.80 1.08 -11.60
N MET A 301 -12.30 1.54 -10.45
CA MET A 301 -11.91 0.69 -9.33
C MET A 301 -12.56 1.22 -8.06
N HIS A 302 -12.82 0.33 -7.12
CA HIS A 302 -13.37 0.67 -5.81
C HIS A 302 -12.51 0.10 -4.72
N ARG A 303 -12.10 0.91 -3.76
CA ARG A 303 -11.31 0.44 -2.62
C ARG A 303 -12.02 0.68 -1.30
N VAL A 304 -11.80 -0.24 -0.37
CA VAL A 304 -12.09 -0.09 1.06
C VAL A 304 -10.77 -0.24 1.79
N MET A 305 -10.45 0.73 2.63
CA MET A 305 -9.26 0.69 3.48
C MET A 305 -9.66 0.34 4.91
N LEU A 306 -8.80 -0.38 5.61
CA LEU A 306 -9.01 -0.75 7.02
C LEU A 306 -8.17 0.13 7.93
N THR A 307 -8.75 0.54 9.06
CA THR A 307 -8.07 1.33 10.09
C THR A 307 -6.77 0.64 10.51
N GLY A 308 -5.69 1.41 10.58
CA GLY A 308 -4.37 0.93 10.93
C GLY A 308 -3.92 1.29 12.33
N ASP A 309 -2.70 0.94 12.62
CA ASP A 309 -1.99 1.21 13.85
C ASP A 309 -0.98 2.36 13.68
N VAL A 310 -0.58 2.96 14.80
CA VAL A 310 0.57 3.87 14.83
C VAL A 310 1.85 3.04 14.71
N PRO A 311 2.66 3.20 13.62
CA PRO A 311 3.85 2.39 13.42
C PRO A 311 4.84 2.51 14.58
N VAL A 312 5.38 1.38 15.04
CA VAL A 312 6.37 1.29 16.12
C VAL A 312 7.69 0.79 15.55
N GLY A 313 8.78 1.45 15.94
CA GLY A 313 10.13 1.08 15.52
C GLY A 313 10.70 -0.13 16.26
N VAL A 314 11.88 -0.58 15.82
CA VAL A 314 12.61 -1.67 16.47
C VAL A 314 13.00 -1.32 17.92
N ASP A 315 13.16 -0.03 18.19
CA ASP A 315 13.44 0.53 19.52
C ASP A 315 12.22 0.67 20.44
N GLY A 316 11.04 0.21 19.98
CA GLY A 316 9.77 0.32 20.70
C GLY A 316 9.13 1.70 20.70
N ARG A 317 9.74 2.71 20.06
CA ARG A 317 9.18 4.07 19.98
C ARG A 317 8.14 4.17 18.85
N PRO A 318 6.94 4.72 19.14
CA PRO A 318 5.92 4.94 18.12
C PRO A 318 6.27 6.11 17.19
N SER A 319 5.56 6.19 16.10
CA SER A 319 5.56 7.37 15.20
C SER A 319 5.09 8.62 15.92
N GLN A 320 5.48 9.79 15.39
CA GLN A 320 5.15 11.09 15.97
C GLN A 320 4.42 11.96 14.95
N PRO A 321 3.28 12.57 15.31
CA PRO A 321 2.59 13.50 14.42
C PRO A 321 3.40 14.79 14.27
N VAL A 322 3.40 15.37 13.07
CA VAL A 322 4.01 16.67 12.78
C VAL A 322 2.93 17.71 12.48
N ILE A 323 2.03 17.40 11.54
CA ILE A 323 0.93 18.29 11.16
C ILE A 323 -0.26 17.52 10.59
N GLY A 324 -1.46 18.00 10.85
CA GLY A 324 -2.70 17.56 10.17
C GLY A 324 -3.12 16.12 10.40
N THR A 325 -2.59 15.46 11.44
CA THR A 325 -2.90 14.06 11.72
C THR A 325 -2.99 13.81 13.23
N GLU A 326 -4.05 13.10 13.61
CA GLU A 326 -4.28 12.60 14.97
C GLU A 326 -4.70 11.14 14.87
N PRO A 327 -4.26 10.25 15.78
CA PRO A 327 -4.67 8.84 15.76
C PRO A 327 -6.20 8.71 15.80
N GLY A 328 -6.76 7.83 14.92
CA GLY A 328 -8.19 7.55 14.88
C GLY A 328 -9.08 8.64 14.25
N ARG A 329 -8.51 9.72 13.75
CA ARG A 329 -9.25 10.77 13.03
C ARG A 329 -8.90 10.76 11.54
N TRP A 330 -9.86 10.41 10.70
CA TRP A 330 -9.74 10.30 9.25
C TRP A 330 -10.45 11.44 8.51
#